data_aef37457a80f3b15a5e544055811c85a
#
_entry.id   aef37457a80f3b15a5e544055811c85a
#
_cell.length_a   1.000
_cell.length_b   1.000
_cell.length_c   1.000
_cell.angle_alpha   90.00
_cell.angle_beta   90.00
_cell.angle_gamma   90.00
#
_symmetry.space_group_name_H-M   'P 1'
#
loop_
_entity.id
_entity.type
_entity.pdbx_description
1 polymer ?
#
loop_
_entity_poly.entity_id
_entity_poly.type
_entity_poly.pdbx_seq_one_letter_code
_entity_poly.pdbx_strand_id
1 'polypeptide(L)'
;MPSLKDIKTQINSVVSTKKITTAMKMVAASKLRRSQEKAVAARPYSSRLEEMLSSLASSAASGEGIIKLLTGTGNDQNYIVVPVSADRGLCGGFNSSINRETFKIVKSLEKDGKKVQLMPVGKKSRDFFNRVMKDQIVESFIDLNISNTGYESALNVSSKLQELYFNGEFDKCILVFNKFKSAISQEVTQQQLIPLDLSNSSNENKEDDNVAKAI
;
A
#
# COMPACT_ATOMS: atom_id res chain seq x y z
N MET A 1 -24.51 13.95 -43.35
CA MET A 1 -23.64 15.00 -42.75
C MET A 1 -24.29 15.50 -41.47
N PRO A 2 -23.55 15.65 -40.37
CA PRO A 2 -24.13 16.22 -39.15
C PRO A 2 -24.64 17.63 -39.38
N SER A 3 -25.80 17.96 -38.80
CA SER A 3 -26.37 19.26 -38.93
C SER A 3 -25.59 20.32 -38.11
N LEU A 4 -25.70 21.61 -38.47
CA LEU A 4 -25.06 22.69 -37.70
C LEU A 4 -25.51 22.68 -36.23
N LYS A 5 -26.73 22.24 -35.95
CA LYS A 5 -27.28 22.12 -34.62
C LYS A 5 -26.57 21.01 -33.85
N ASP A 6 -26.28 19.85 -34.48
CA ASP A 6 -25.59 18.72 -33.85
C ASP A 6 -24.16 19.11 -33.49
N ILE A 7 -23.45 19.80 -34.39
CA ILE A 7 -22.07 20.27 -34.15
C ILE A 7 -22.05 21.26 -32.97
N LYS A 8 -23.00 22.20 -32.90
CA LYS A 8 -23.09 23.16 -31.80
C LYS A 8 -23.35 22.45 -30.45
N THR A 9 -24.21 21.44 -30.47
CA THR A 9 -24.48 20.63 -29.27
C THR A 9 -23.26 19.86 -28.83
N GLN A 10 -22.49 19.27 -29.74
CA GLN A 10 -21.22 18.59 -29.44
C GLN A 10 -20.19 19.56 -28.86
N ILE A 11 -20.03 20.75 -29.45
CA ILE A 11 -19.09 21.76 -28.93
C ILE A 11 -19.46 22.13 -27.49
N ASN A 12 -20.74 22.40 -27.21
CA ASN A 12 -21.18 22.74 -25.86
C ASN A 12 -20.91 21.58 -24.86
N SER A 13 -21.16 20.36 -25.27
CA SER A 13 -20.88 19.17 -24.45
C SER A 13 -19.37 19.03 -24.12
N VAL A 14 -18.50 19.19 -25.13
CA VAL A 14 -17.04 19.12 -24.94
C VAL A 14 -16.55 20.29 -24.07
N VAL A 15 -17.07 21.49 -24.24
CA VAL A 15 -16.73 22.66 -23.41
C VAL A 15 -17.13 22.40 -21.95
N SER A 16 -18.30 21.81 -21.70
CA SER A 16 -18.74 21.44 -20.35
C SER A 16 -17.85 20.39 -19.74
N THR A 17 -17.51 19.33 -20.50
CA THR A 17 -16.58 18.28 -20.06
C THR A 17 -15.20 18.85 -19.74
N LYS A 18 -14.68 19.78 -20.58
CA LYS A 18 -13.41 20.47 -20.32
C LYS A 18 -13.44 21.23 -18.99
N LYS A 19 -14.54 21.96 -18.69
CA LYS A 19 -14.67 22.69 -17.42
C LYS A 19 -14.63 21.73 -16.22
N ILE A 20 -15.37 20.62 -16.30
CA ILE A 20 -15.44 19.61 -15.24
C ILE A 20 -14.04 18.97 -15.02
N THR A 21 -13.39 18.53 -16.08
CA THR A 21 -12.05 17.89 -15.97
C THR A 21 -10.98 18.85 -15.47
N THR A 22 -11.07 20.14 -15.84
CA THR A 22 -10.18 21.18 -15.30
C THR A 22 -10.38 21.36 -13.79
N ALA A 23 -11.63 21.43 -13.33
CA ALA A 23 -11.92 21.51 -11.90
C ALA A 23 -11.42 20.26 -11.14
N MET A 24 -11.64 19.06 -11.70
CA MET A 24 -11.12 17.81 -11.13
C MET A 24 -9.60 17.82 -11.03
N LYS A 25 -8.89 18.33 -12.05
CA LYS A 25 -7.43 18.47 -12.04
C LYS A 25 -6.95 19.37 -10.89
N MET A 26 -7.61 20.52 -10.66
CA MET A 26 -7.24 21.42 -9.56
C MET A 26 -7.44 20.78 -8.19
N VAL A 27 -8.57 20.08 -7.98
CA VAL A 27 -8.84 19.36 -6.73
C VAL A 27 -7.82 18.22 -6.51
N ALA A 28 -7.51 17.47 -7.56
CA ALA A 28 -6.54 16.39 -7.48
C ALA A 28 -5.13 16.91 -7.15
N ALA A 29 -4.70 18.00 -7.80
CA ALA A 29 -3.41 18.63 -7.53
C ALA A 29 -3.29 19.12 -6.08
N SER A 30 -4.34 19.76 -5.53
CA SER A 30 -4.36 20.20 -4.14
C SER A 30 -4.27 19.02 -3.16
N LYS A 31 -4.99 17.92 -3.43
CA LYS A 31 -4.93 16.71 -2.59
C LYS A 31 -3.56 16.04 -2.67
N LEU A 32 -2.98 15.94 -3.87
CA LEU A 32 -1.65 15.38 -4.07
C LEU A 32 -0.61 16.14 -3.26
N ARG A 33 -0.60 17.47 -3.38
CA ARG A 33 0.34 18.32 -2.63
C ARG A 33 0.25 18.09 -1.13
N ARG A 34 -0.96 18.10 -0.56
CA ARG A 34 -1.16 17.84 0.88
C ARG A 34 -0.68 16.45 1.30
N SER A 35 -0.91 15.42 0.46
CA SER A 35 -0.44 14.06 0.74
C SER A 35 1.08 13.96 0.66
N GLN A 36 1.71 14.65 -0.30
CA GLN A 36 3.16 14.73 -0.40
C GLN A 36 3.79 15.43 0.82
N GLU A 37 3.25 16.58 1.22
CA GLU A 37 3.71 17.31 2.41
C GLU A 37 3.66 16.42 3.67
N LYS A 38 2.56 15.68 3.85
CA LYS A 38 2.42 14.73 4.97
C LYS A 38 3.44 13.59 4.89
N ALA A 39 3.62 13.00 3.72
CA ALA A 39 4.56 11.89 3.53
C ALA A 39 6.02 12.34 3.77
N VAL A 40 6.41 13.49 3.25
CA VAL A 40 7.75 14.07 3.47
C VAL A 40 7.98 14.38 4.95
N ALA A 41 6.99 14.96 5.63
CA ALA A 41 7.08 15.24 7.06
C ALA A 41 7.20 13.99 7.94
N ALA A 42 6.62 12.85 7.51
CA ALA A 42 6.68 11.60 8.26
C ALA A 42 8.00 10.82 8.06
N ARG A 43 8.72 11.04 6.94
CA ARG A 43 9.96 10.30 6.61
C ARG A 43 11.03 10.32 7.70
N PRO A 44 11.42 11.49 8.26
CA PRO A 44 12.46 11.51 9.31
C PRO A 44 12.11 10.66 10.53
N TYR A 45 10.80 10.59 10.85
CA TYR A 45 10.32 9.77 11.95
C TYR A 45 10.40 8.28 11.64
N SER A 46 9.94 7.86 10.46
CA SER A 46 10.01 6.44 10.07
C SER A 46 11.45 5.95 9.95
N SER A 47 12.36 6.74 9.36
CA SER A 47 13.78 6.36 9.28
C SER A 47 14.42 6.19 10.66
N ARG A 48 14.12 7.08 11.61
CA ARG A 48 14.63 6.94 12.99
C ARG A 48 14.05 5.72 13.70
N LEU A 49 12.78 5.41 13.49
CA LEU A 49 12.19 4.17 14.03
C LEU A 49 12.83 2.92 13.44
N GLU A 50 13.10 2.89 12.15
CA GLU A 50 13.78 1.79 11.49
C GLU A 50 15.19 1.58 12.04
N GLU A 51 15.97 2.65 12.24
CA GLU A 51 17.28 2.60 12.88
C GLU A 51 17.20 2.02 14.31
N MET A 52 16.23 2.48 15.11
CA MET A 52 16.01 1.97 16.48
C MET A 52 15.60 0.49 16.47
N LEU A 53 14.68 0.09 15.61
CA LEU A 53 14.24 -1.28 15.49
C LEU A 53 15.37 -2.20 15.04
N SER A 54 16.20 -1.75 14.09
CA SER A 54 17.37 -2.48 13.63
C SER A 54 18.40 -2.69 14.75
N SER A 55 18.65 -1.66 15.56
CA SER A 55 19.56 -1.76 16.72
C SER A 55 19.01 -2.68 17.82
N LEU A 56 17.70 -2.62 18.08
CA LEU A 56 17.05 -3.50 19.03
C LEU A 56 17.04 -4.95 18.55
N ALA A 57 16.75 -5.21 17.29
CA ALA A 57 16.77 -6.56 16.73
C ALA A 57 18.16 -7.20 16.76
N SER A 58 19.21 -6.41 16.54
CA SER A 58 20.60 -6.89 16.67
C SER A 58 21.03 -7.16 18.12
N SER A 59 20.43 -6.46 19.08
CA SER A 59 20.76 -6.57 20.52
C SER A 59 19.91 -7.63 21.24
N ALA A 60 18.78 -8.01 20.69
CA ALA A 60 17.74 -8.77 21.38
C ALA A 60 17.82 -10.29 21.11
N ALA A 61 18.95 -10.92 21.43
CA ALA A 61 19.11 -12.36 21.29
C ALA A 61 18.26 -13.21 22.29
N SER A 62 17.51 -12.60 23.23
CA SER A 62 16.84 -13.37 24.28
C SER A 62 15.68 -12.63 24.99
N GLY A 63 14.53 -12.54 24.36
CA GLY A 63 13.33 -12.00 25.04
C GLY A 63 12.03 -12.49 24.39
N GLU A 64 10.97 -12.68 25.18
CA GLU A 64 9.68 -13.18 24.73
C GLU A 64 8.74 -12.05 24.26
N GLY A 65 7.93 -12.31 23.26
CA GLY A 65 6.81 -11.45 22.85
C GLY A 65 7.15 -10.47 21.72
N ILE A 66 7.56 -9.25 22.03
CA ILE A 66 7.88 -8.18 21.04
C ILE A 66 8.99 -8.63 20.07
N ILE A 67 9.91 -9.44 20.53
CA ILE A 67 11.01 -9.96 19.73
C ILE A 67 10.52 -10.91 18.63
N LYS A 68 9.45 -11.67 18.86
CA LYS A 68 8.89 -12.55 17.82
C LYS A 68 8.41 -11.79 16.58
N LEU A 69 7.91 -10.57 16.75
CA LEU A 69 7.55 -9.70 15.61
C LEU A 69 8.76 -9.28 14.78
N LEU A 70 9.92 -9.13 15.42
CA LEU A 70 11.16 -8.71 14.75
C LEU A 70 11.91 -9.92 14.16
N THR A 71 12.01 -11.01 14.90
CA THR A 71 12.82 -12.19 14.53
C THR A 71 12.04 -13.30 13.84
N GLY A 72 10.70 -13.25 13.94
CA GLY A 72 9.80 -14.27 13.40
C GLY A 72 9.63 -15.47 14.34
N THR A 73 8.82 -16.41 13.90
CA THR A 73 8.56 -17.69 14.57
C THR A 73 9.56 -18.79 14.21
N GLY A 74 10.40 -18.56 13.19
CA GLY A 74 11.26 -19.58 12.59
C GLY A 74 10.53 -20.48 11.59
N ASN A 75 9.21 -20.38 11.49
CA ASN A 75 8.41 -21.09 10.51
C ASN A 75 8.28 -20.29 9.22
N ASP A 76 7.99 -21.00 8.13
CA ASP A 76 7.87 -20.42 6.78
C ASP A 76 6.78 -21.15 5.99
N GLN A 77 5.59 -21.30 6.56
CA GLN A 77 4.51 -22.05 5.92
C GLN A 77 3.28 -21.18 5.64
N ASN A 78 2.95 -20.26 6.53
CA ASN A 78 1.75 -19.46 6.46
C ASN A 78 2.09 -18.00 6.16
N TYR A 79 1.52 -17.46 5.12
CA TYR A 79 1.76 -16.09 4.68
C TYR A 79 0.47 -15.27 4.73
N ILE A 80 0.58 -14.02 5.13
CA ILE A 80 -0.46 -13.01 4.90
C ILE A 80 0.06 -11.95 3.94
N VAL A 81 -0.69 -11.69 2.87
CA VAL A 81 -0.33 -10.66 1.89
C VAL A 81 -1.34 -9.52 1.99
N VAL A 82 -0.83 -8.30 2.14
CA VAL A 82 -1.60 -7.09 2.39
C VAL A 82 -1.46 -6.14 1.20
N PRO A 83 -2.33 -6.23 0.17
CA PRO A 83 -2.35 -5.27 -0.91
C PRO A 83 -2.99 -3.95 -0.47
N VAL A 84 -2.26 -2.84 -0.64
CA VAL A 84 -2.72 -1.49 -0.29
C VAL A 84 -3.11 -0.73 -1.55
N SER A 85 -4.40 -0.62 -1.81
CA SER A 85 -4.99 0.06 -2.97
C SER A 85 -5.83 1.27 -2.58
N ALA A 86 -6.35 1.98 -3.56
CA ALA A 86 -7.30 3.05 -3.33
C ALA A 86 -8.74 2.54 -3.19
N ASP A 87 -9.59 3.30 -2.49
CA ASP A 87 -11.04 3.07 -2.48
C ASP A 87 -11.71 3.56 -3.78
N ARG A 88 -11.12 4.55 -4.42
CA ARG A 88 -11.64 5.18 -5.64
C ARG A 88 -10.89 4.72 -6.89
N GLY A 89 -11.57 4.81 -8.03
CA GLY A 89 -10.98 4.61 -9.34
C GLY A 89 -10.48 5.91 -9.99
N LEU A 90 -10.30 5.87 -11.31
CA LEU A 90 -9.80 6.97 -12.14
C LEU A 90 -8.35 7.39 -11.79
N CYS A 91 -7.54 6.42 -11.39
CA CYS A 91 -6.13 6.58 -11.01
C CYS A 91 -5.18 5.81 -11.98
N GLY A 92 -5.56 5.68 -13.24
CA GLY A 92 -4.77 4.94 -14.22
C GLY A 92 -4.57 3.49 -13.83
N GLY A 93 -3.33 3.00 -13.93
CA GLY A 93 -2.92 1.63 -13.59
C GLY A 93 -2.68 1.38 -12.10
N PHE A 94 -2.84 2.36 -11.21
CA PHE A 94 -2.48 2.28 -9.79
C PHE A 94 -3.03 1.03 -9.09
N ASN A 95 -4.34 0.83 -9.12
CA ASN A 95 -4.96 -0.31 -8.46
C ASN A 95 -4.68 -1.65 -9.16
N SER A 96 -4.68 -1.64 -10.49
CA SER A 96 -4.47 -2.86 -11.27
C SER A 96 -3.04 -3.38 -11.19
N SER A 97 -2.04 -2.52 -11.05
CA SER A 97 -0.65 -2.92 -10.87
C SER A 97 -0.44 -3.62 -9.52
N ILE A 98 -0.97 -3.07 -8.43
CA ILE A 98 -0.94 -3.68 -7.09
C ILE A 98 -1.62 -5.05 -7.11
N ASN A 99 -2.85 -5.12 -7.63
CA ASN A 99 -3.61 -6.36 -7.65
C ASN A 99 -2.93 -7.45 -8.49
N ARG A 100 -2.35 -7.08 -9.63
CA ARG A 100 -1.61 -8.02 -10.49
C ARG A 100 -0.36 -8.55 -9.79
N GLU A 101 0.39 -7.67 -9.15
CA GLU A 101 1.60 -8.09 -8.43
C GLU A 101 1.26 -8.96 -7.22
N THR A 102 0.27 -8.58 -6.42
CA THR A 102 -0.24 -9.41 -5.33
C THR A 102 -0.68 -10.78 -5.82
N PHE A 103 -1.41 -10.85 -6.93
CA PHE A 103 -1.84 -12.13 -7.52
C PHE A 103 -0.66 -13.02 -7.90
N LYS A 104 0.41 -12.44 -8.47
CA LYS A 104 1.63 -13.19 -8.81
C LYS A 104 2.32 -13.73 -7.55
N ILE A 105 2.44 -12.90 -6.50
CA ILE A 105 3.05 -13.30 -5.22
C ILE A 105 2.28 -14.49 -4.64
N VAL A 106 0.95 -14.37 -4.54
CA VAL A 106 0.10 -15.44 -4.00
C VAL A 106 0.29 -16.72 -4.80
N LYS A 107 0.26 -16.65 -6.14
CA LYS A 107 0.43 -17.83 -7.00
C LYS A 107 1.82 -18.45 -6.90
N SER A 108 2.86 -17.65 -6.71
CA SER A 108 4.22 -18.15 -6.47
C SER A 108 4.31 -18.89 -5.15
N LEU A 109 3.81 -18.28 -4.07
CA LEU A 109 3.82 -18.89 -2.74
C LEU A 109 3.00 -20.19 -2.68
N GLU A 110 1.82 -20.23 -3.32
CA GLU A 110 1.00 -21.45 -3.45
C GLU A 110 1.73 -22.55 -4.20
N LYS A 111 2.47 -22.20 -5.27
CA LYS A 111 3.28 -23.15 -6.03
C LYS A 111 4.40 -23.76 -5.18
N ASP A 112 4.94 -22.97 -4.25
CA ASP A 112 5.96 -23.40 -3.30
C ASP A 112 5.36 -24.16 -2.09
N GLY A 113 4.06 -24.50 -2.15
CA GLY A 113 3.34 -25.24 -1.11
C GLY A 113 3.00 -24.45 0.14
N LYS A 114 3.07 -23.12 0.08
CA LYS A 114 2.74 -22.24 1.20
C LYS A 114 1.22 -21.97 1.28
N LYS A 115 0.72 -21.77 2.48
CA LYS A 115 -0.64 -21.26 2.70
C LYS A 115 -0.63 -19.75 2.66
N VAL A 116 -1.52 -19.16 1.87
CA VAL A 116 -1.58 -17.72 1.71
C VAL A 116 -2.95 -17.19 2.09
N GLN A 117 -2.96 -16.22 2.96
CA GLN A 117 -4.13 -15.42 3.35
C GLN A 117 -3.98 -14.01 2.77
N LEU A 118 -5.12 -13.36 2.54
CA LEU A 118 -5.18 -11.99 2.01
C LEU A 118 -5.88 -11.07 3.00
N MET A 119 -5.31 -9.89 3.20
CA MET A 119 -5.93 -8.80 3.95
C MET A 119 -5.92 -7.52 3.12
N PRO A 120 -6.85 -7.36 2.17
CA PRO A 120 -6.90 -6.19 1.31
C PRO A 120 -7.19 -4.90 2.08
N VAL A 121 -6.36 -3.89 1.85
CA VAL A 121 -6.55 -2.51 2.29
C VAL A 121 -6.94 -1.67 1.08
N GLY A 122 -8.14 -1.09 1.12
CA GLY A 122 -8.75 -0.36 0.02
C GLY A 122 -9.78 -1.17 -0.77
N LYS A 123 -10.87 -0.49 -1.10
CA LYS A 123 -12.04 -1.08 -1.78
C LYS A 123 -11.69 -1.77 -3.10
N LYS A 124 -10.75 -1.21 -3.88
CA LYS A 124 -10.42 -1.74 -5.21
C LYS A 124 -9.69 -3.07 -5.16
N SER A 125 -8.82 -3.30 -4.19
CA SER A 125 -8.21 -4.61 -3.97
C SER A 125 -9.20 -5.59 -3.37
N ARG A 126 -10.00 -5.19 -2.38
CA ARG A 126 -11.05 -6.05 -1.84
C ARG A 126 -12.00 -6.54 -2.93
N ASP A 127 -12.53 -5.65 -3.77
CA ASP A 127 -13.49 -6.00 -4.83
C ASP A 127 -12.86 -6.90 -5.89
N PHE A 128 -11.57 -6.75 -6.15
CA PHE A 128 -10.83 -7.63 -7.06
C PHE A 128 -10.66 -9.03 -6.46
N PHE A 129 -10.12 -9.14 -5.25
CA PHE A 129 -9.83 -10.43 -4.63
C PHE A 129 -11.10 -11.17 -4.19
N ASN A 130 -12.17 -10.48 -3.85
CA ASN A 130 -13.48 -11.11 -3.63
C ASN A 130 -14.01 -11.89 -4.86
N ARG A 131 -13.58 -11.53 -6.06
CA ARG A 131 -13.99 -12.24 -7.30
C ARG A 131 -13.10 -13.42 -7.64
N VAL A 132 -11.81 -13.36 -7.28
CA VAL A 132 -10.80 -14.33 -7.74
C VAL A 132 -10.25 -15.23 -6.64
N MET A 133 -10.31 -14.81 -5.38
CA MET A 133 -9.68 -15.49 -4.22
C MET A 133 -10.46 -15.22 -2.93
N LYS A 134 -11.79 -15.28 -2.95
CA LYS A 134 -12.65 -14.92 -1.83
C LYS A 134 -12.32 -15.70 -0.56
N ASP A 135 -12.07 -16.99 -0.68
CA ASP A 135 -11.85 -17.89 0.45
C ASP A 135 -10.50 -17.66 1.18
N GLN A 136 -9.61 -16.88 0.57
CA GLN A 136 -8.32 -16.53 1.16
C GLN A 136 -8.36 -15.19 1.93
N ILE A 137 -9.46 -14.43 1.82
CA ILE A 137 -9.59 -13.15 2.50
C ILE A 137 -10.00 -13.38 3.95
N VAL A 138 -9.12 -13.00 4.87
CA VAL A 138 -9.39 -13.09 6.32
C VAL A 138 -10.08 -11.85 6.86
N GLU A 139 -9.70 -10.68 6.35
CA GLU A 139 -10.26 -9.38 6.76
C GLU A 139 -10.05 -8.38 5.61
N SER A 140 -10.81 -7.28 5.59
CA SER A 140 -10.60 -6.20 4.60
C SER A 140 -10.89 -4.84 5.21
N PHE A 141 -10.01 -3.87 4.95
CA PHE A 141 -10.14 -2.50 5.41
C PHE A 141 -10.47 -1.57 4.25
N ILE A 142 -11.58 -0.87 4.37
CA ILE A 142 -12.08 0.07 3.35
C ILE A 142 -12.41 1.41 4.01
N ASP A 143 -12.56 2.44 3.18
CA ASP A 143 -12.93 3.80 3.61
C ASP A 143 -12.04 4.33 4.74
N LEU A 144 -10.76 3.93 4.72
CA LEU A 144 -9.76 4.43 5.64
C LEU A 144 -9.64 5.94 5.48
N ASN A 145 -10.17 6.67 6.45
CA ASN A 145 -10.29 8.12 6.42
C ASN A 145 -8.92 8.77 6.64
N ILE A 146 -8.11 8.85 5.57
CA ILE A 146 -6.75 9.44 5.58
C ILE A 146 -6.79 10.95 5.87
N SER A 147 -8.00 11.55 5.96
CA SER A 147 -8.15 13.00 6.04
C SER A 147 -7.70 13.61 7.36
N ASN A 148 -7.85 12.94 8.51
CA ASN A 148 -7.52 13.55 9.80
C ASN A 148 -6.29 12.96 10.48
N THR A 149 -6.13 11.66 10.57
CA THR A 149 -4.92 11.04 11.12
C THR A 149 -4.71 9.69 10.44
N GLY A 150 -3.84 9.64 9.44
CA GLY A 150 -3.44 8.38 8.81
C GLY A 150 -2.96 7.32 9.83
N TYR A 151 -2.57 7.75 11.04
CA TYR A 151 -2.13 6.91 12.12
C TYR A 151 -3.25 5.99 12.67
N GLU A 152 -4.46 6.50 12.93
CA GLU A 152 -5.57 5.67 13.44
C GLU A 152 -5.94 4.56 12.47
N SER A 153 -5.98 4.89 11.17
CA SER A 153 -6.24 3.90 10.14
C SER A 153 -5.15 2.83 10.07
N ALA A 154 -3.88 3.24 10.18
CA ALA A 154 -2.75 2.32 10.23
C ALA A 154 -2.78 1.47 11.52
N LEU A 155 -3.18 2.06 12.66
CA LEU A 155 -3.30 1.35 13.93
C LEU A 155 -4.34 0.22 13.86
N ASN A 156 -5.49 0.46 13.24
CA ASN A 156 -6.53 -0.57 13.07
C ASN A 156 -6.02 -1.76 12.25
N VAL A 157 -5.33 -1.50 11.15
CA VAL A 157 -4.73 -2.54 10.32
C VAL A 157 -3.64 -3.30 11.07
N SER A 158 -2.74 -2.57 11.76
CA SER A 158 -1.63 -3.17 12.50
C SER A 158 -2.11 -3.98 13.71
N SER A 159 -3.13 -3.52 14.43
CA SER A 159 -3.72 -4.25 15.56
C SER A 159 -4.30 -5.59 15.11
N LYS A 160 -4.98 -5.61 13.96
CA LYS A 160 -5.49 -6.88 13.41
C LYS A 160 -4.38 -7.81 12.95
N LEU A 161 -3.33 -7.28 12.31
CA LEU A 161 -2.16 -8.08 11.95
C LEU A 161 -1.48 -8.68 13.18
N GLN A 162 -1.32 -7.90 14.25
CA GLN A 162 -0.74 -8.40 15.51
C GLN A 162 -1.61 -9.49 16.15
N GLU A 163 -2.93 -9.31 16.19
CA GLU A 163 -3.86 -10.32 16.68
C GLU A 163 -3.69 -11.65 15.93
N LEU A 164 -3.74 -11.62 14.59
CA LEU A 164 -3.57 -12.82 13.76
C LEU A 164 -2.20 -13.47 13.95
N TYR A 165 -1.14 -12.66 14.07
CA TYR A 165 0.21 -13.16 14.30
C TYR A 165 0.37 -13.85 15.66
N PHE A 166 -0.13 -13.23 16.73
CA PHE A 166 -0.06 -13.83 18.06
C PHE A 166 -0.94 -15.07 18.22
N ASN A 167 -2.03 -15.17 17.42
CA ASN A 167 -2.83 -16.37 17.32
C ASN A 167 -2.15 -17.49 16.50
N GLY A 168 -0.99 -17.21 15.86
CA GLY A 168 -0.27 -18.18 15.06
C GLY A 168 -0.89 -18.45 13.68
N GLU A 169 -1.73 -17.54 13.18
CA GLU A 169 -2.43 -17.72 11.90
C GLU A 169 -1.51 -17.52 10.69
N PHE A 170 -0.42 -16.76 10.85
CA PHE A 170 0.60 -16.61 9.82
C PHE A 170 2.01 -16.47 10.41
N ASP A 171 3.02 -16.77 9.59
CA ASP A 171 4.44 -16.67 9.93
C ASP A 171 5.09 -15.41 9.34
N LYS A 172 4.66 -15.04 8.11
CA LYS A 172 5.21 -13.89 7.36
C LYS A 172 4.13 -12.98 6.82
N CYS A 173 4.37 -11.68 6.92
CA CYS A 173 3.51 -10.64 6.37
C CYS A 173 4.23 -9.88 5.26
N ILE A 174 3.62 -9.84 4.06
CA ILE A 174 4.11 -9.09 2.89
C ILE A 174 3.14 -7.96 2.57
N LEU A 175 3.63 -6.74 2.61
CA LEU A 175 2.90 -5.55 2.18
C LEU A 175 3.17 -5.29 0.70
N VAL A 176 2.12 -5.04 -0.09
CA VAL A 176 2.23 -4.70 -1.52
C VAL A 176 1.59 -3.34 -1.76
N PHE A 177 2.38 -2.39 -2.17
CA PHE A 177 1.92 -1.01 -2.36
C PHE A 177 2.69 -0.31 -3.49
N ASN A 178 2.24 0.87 -3.89
CA ASN A 178 2.98 1.71 -4.83
C ASN A 178 3.82 2.75 -4.08
N LYS A 179 5.16 2.63 -4.19
CA LYS A 179 6.11 3.64 -3.71
C LYS A 179 6.05 4.86 -4.64
N PHE A 180 5.84 6.03 -4.07
CA PHE A 180 5.76 7.27 -4.82
C PHE A 180 7.15 7.77 -5.21
N LYS A 181 7.43 7.83 -6.51
CA LYS A 181 8.65 8.45 -7.07
C LYS A 181 8.36 9.86 -7.59
N SER A 182 7.26 10.03 -8.33
CA SER A 182 6.81 11.33 -8.84
C SER A 182 5.31 11.29 -9.15
N ALA A 183 4.72 12.43 -9.52
CA ALA A 183 3.31 12.51 -9.93
C ALA A 183 2.97 11.61 -11.13
N ILE A 184 3.95 11.26 -11.96
CA ILE A 184 3.78 10.45 -13.16
C ILE A 184 4.29 9.01 -12.95
N SER A 185 5.26 8.81 -12.06
CA SER A 185 5.93 7.52 -11.85
C SER A 185 5.70 7.00 -10.45
N GLN A 186 5.22 5.76 -10.39
CA GLN A 186 5.03 5.00 -9.15
C GLN A 186 5.56 3.59 -9.38
N GLU A 187 6.15 3.01 -8.36
CA GLU A 187 6.75 1.69 -8.41
C GLU A 187 6.03 0.74 -7.47
N VAL A 188 5.57 -0.40 -8.00
CA VAL A 188 4.97 -1.44 -7.16
C VAL A 188 6.07 -2.06 -6.32
N THR A 189 5.95 -1.92 -5.01
CA THR A 189 6.93 -2.37 -4.04
C THR A 189 6.33 -3.47 -3.18
N GLN A 190 7.14 -4.48 -2.92
CA GLN A 190 6.88 -5.54 -1.95
C GLN A 190 7.78 -5.29 -0.76
N GLN A 191 7.21 -5.27 0.43
CA GLN A 191 7.96 -5.10 1.66
C GLN A 191 7.53 -6.15 2.67
N GLN A 192 8.48 -6.91 3.20
CA GLN A 192 8.19 -7.80 4.33
C GLN A 192 8.04 -6.97 5.60
N LEU A 193 6.90 -7.11 6.25
CA LEU A 193 6.57 -6.36 7.46
C LEU A 193 6.84 -7.19 8.73
N ILE A 194 6.55 -8.49 8.68
CA ILE A 194 6.76 -9.43 9.78
C ILE A 194 7.34 -10.72 9.19
N PRO A 195 8.45 -11.26 9.73
CA PRO A 195 9.41 -10.56 10.59
C PRO A 195 10.07 -9.39 9.87
N LEU A 196 10.63 -8.46 10.62
CA LEU A 196 11.28 -7.28 10.05
C LEU A 196 12.51 -7.71 9.23
N ASP A 197 12.54 -7.35 7.95
CA ASP A 197 13.68 -7.61 7.09
C ASP A 197 14.72 -6.50 7.26
N LEU A 198 15.77 -6.78 8.05
CA LEU A 198 16.85 -5.82 8.33
C LEU A 198 17.84 -5.68 7.16
N SER A 199 17.82 -6.59 6.19
CA SER A 199 18.77 -6.60 5.08
C SER A 199 18.51 -5.49 4.04
N ASN A 200 17.27 -5.06 3.92
CA ASN A 200 16.85 -4.05 2.95
C ASN A 200 16.90 -2.60 3.47
N SER A 201 16.99 -2.39 4.79
CA SER A 201 16.96 -1.06 5.41
C SER A 201 18.19 -0.19 5.08
N SER A 202 19.33 -0.79 4.73
CA SER A 202 20.58 -0.07 4.42
C SER A 202 20.64 0.54 3.02
N ASN A 203 19.82 0.08 2.07
CA ASN A 203 19.86 0.55 0.68
C ASN A 203 18.79 1.62 0.35
N GLU A 204 17.68 1.65 1.09
CA GLU A 204 16.59 2.60 0.79
C GLU A 204 16.90 4.04 1.20
N ASN A 205 17.70 4.24 2.26
CA ASN A 205 18.04 5.58 2.76
C ASN A 205 18.88 6.44 1.80
N LYS A 206 19.57 5.84 0.82
CA LYS A 206 20.40 6.60 -0.15
C LYS A 206 19.63 7.11 -1.36
N GLU A 207 18.52 6.48 -1.73
CA GLU A 207 17.73 6.92 -2.90
C GLU A 207 16.68 8.00 -2.54
N ASP A 208 16.18 7.98 -1.32
CA ASP A 208 15.12 8.92 -0.88
C ASP A 208 15.64 10.35 -0.66
N ASP A 209 16.93 10.54 -0.34
CA ASP A 209 17.56 11.87 -0.24
C ASP A 209 17.64 12.60 -1.59
N ASN A 210 17.67 11.89 -2.70
CA ASN A 210 17.71 12.48 -4.04
C ASN A 210 16.34 13.00 -4.50
N VAL A 211 15.25 12.43 -3.99
CA VAL A 211 13.88 12.87 -4.32
C VAL A 211 13.51 14.14 -3.55
N ALA A 212 14.03 14.32 -2.33
CA ALA A 212 13.82 15.53 -1.54
C ALA A 212 14.55 16.77 -2.10
N LYS A 213 15.61 16.58 -2.91
CA LYS A 213 16.38 17.66 -3.53
C LYS A 213 15.86 18.08 -4.91
N ALA A 214 14.89 17.34 -5.48
CA ALA A 214 14.32 17.57 -6.81
C ALA A 214 12.94 18.27 -6.78
N ILE A 215 12.52 18.79 -5.62
CA ILE A 215 11.32 19.59 -5.39
C ILE A 215 11.76 20.97 -4.89
#